data_7e96d9458d397332b90c5e099c4db0ac
#
_entry.id   7e96d9458d397332b90c5e099c4db0ac
#
_cell.length_a   1.000
_cell.length_b   1.000
_cell.length_c   1.000
_cell.angle_alpha   90.00
_cell.angle_beta   90.00
_cell.angle_gamma   90.00
#
_symmetry.space_group_name_H-M   'P 1'
#
loop_
_entity.id
_entity.type
_entity.pdbx_description
1 polymer ?
#
loop_
_entity_poly.entity_id
_entity_poly.type
_entity_poly.pdbx_seq_one_letter_code
_entity_poly.pdbx_strand_id
1 'polypeptide(L)'
;GTERPEDIGDYPFVLVDEGNNPIIRNFFEERKIKLNIQYRVVDDYAVVAMVEANLGISVCPELFFYRLPFNVVHREIHTDYRRRISISYKDNFTLSPAVFRFIQHIQKWISQNTYPLPEA
;
A
#
# COMPACT_ATOMS: atom_id res chain seq x y z
N GLY A 1 -18.33 5.61 -3.67
CA GLY A 1 -18.33 6.43 -2.45
C GLY A 1 -17.07 6.23 -1.63
N THR A 2 -16.75 7.20 -0.80
CA THR A 2 -15.61 7.14 0.11
C THR A 2 -16.08 6.52 1.43
N GLU A 3 -15.36 5.54 1.92
CA GLU A 3 -15.66 4.92 3.21
C GLU A 3 -14.91 5.64 4.34
N ARG A 4 -15.52 5.71 5.51
CA ARG A 4 -14.85 6.24 6.69
C ARG A 4 -14.06 5.15 7.38
N PRO A 5 -12.85 5.44 7.87
CA PRO A 5 -12.02 4.43 8.54
C PRO A 5 -12.70 3.74 9.73
N GLU A 6 -13.60 4.44 10.40
CA GLU A 6 -14.34 3.94 11.57
C GLU A 6 -15.29 2.78 11.22
N ASP A 7 -15.78 2.74 9.99
CA ASP A 7 -16.75 1.73 9.56
C ASP A 7 -16.11 0.35 9.33
N ILE A 8 -14.78 0.29 9.27
CA ILE A 8 -14.01 -0.92 8.95
C ILE A 8 -14.03 -1.94 10.09
N GLY A 9 -14.18 -1.48 11.34
CA GLY A 9 -14.07 -2.34 12.53
C GLY A 9 -15.11 -3.45 12.63
N ASP A 10 -16.23 -3.32 11.93
CA ASP A 10 -17.34 -4.30 11.98
C ASP A 10 -17.14 -5.50 11.04
N TYR A 11 -16.16 -5.44 10.15
CA TYR A 11 -15.94 -6.47 9.14
C TYR A 11 -14.72 -7.35 9.48
N PRO A 12 -14.74 -8.64 9.09
CA PRO A 12 -13.54 -9.47 9.18
C PRO A 12 -12.41 -8.82 8.39
N PHE A 13 -11.24 -8.68 9.00
CA PHE A 13 -10.10 -7.99 8.41
C PHE A 13 -8.96 -8.95 8.13
N VAL A 14 -8.40 -8.85 6.92
CA VAL A 14 -7.17 -9.53 6.52
C VAL A 14 -6.02 -8.54 6.62
N LEU A 15 -5.12 -8.75 7.56
CA LEU A 15 -3.99 -7.86 7.80
C LEU A 15 -2.74 -8.35 7.06
N VAL A 16 -2.10 -7.45 6.31
CA VAL A 16 -0.74 -7.66 5.80
C VAL A 16 0.23 -7.51 6.95
N ASP A 17 1.06 -8.54 7.19
CA ASP A 17 2.13 -8.45 8.17
C ASP A 17 3.34 -7.77 7.54
N GLU A 18 3.49 -6.49 7.82
CA GLU A 18 4.55 -5.63 7.28
C GLU A 18 5.86 -5.70 8.10
N GLY A 19 5.98 -6.66 9.01
CA GLY A 19 7.15 -6.83 9.85
C GLY A 19 7.33 -5.70 10.87
N ASN A 20 8.53 -5.12 10.91
CA ASN A 20 8.90 -4.14 11.95
C ASN A 20 8.32 -2.73 11.75
N ASN A 21 7.72 -2.45 10.60
CA ASN A 21 7.12 -1.14 10.32
C ASN A 21 5.67 -1.29 9.82
N PRO A 22 4.73 -1.63 10.69
CA PRO A 22 3.35 -1.93 10.31
C PRO A 22 2.55 -0.64 10.05
N ILE A 23 2.69 -0.09 8.85
CA ILE A 23 2.09 1.19 8.47
C ILE A 23 0.57 1.17 8.60
N ILE A 24 -0.08 0.11 8.09
CA ILE A 24 -1.55 -0.01 8.12
C ILE A 24 -2.06 -0.15 9.55
N ARG A 25 -1.44 -1.02 10.33
CA ARG A 25 -1.82 -1.21 11.73
C ARG A 25 -1.64 0.09 12.53
N ASN A 26 -0.51 0.79 12.37
CA ASN A 26 -0.26 2.05 13.04
C ASN A 26 -1.28 3.12 12.66
N PHE A 27 -1.68 3.19 11.41
CA PHE A 27 -2.73 4.10 10.94
C PHE A 27 -4.03 3.94 11.75
N PHE A 28 -4.48 2.72 11.95
CA PHE A 28 -5.70 2.45 12.72
C PHE A 28 -5.51 2.63 14.23
N GLU A 29 -4.35 2.24 14.77
CA GLU A 29 -4.03 2.42 16.19
C GLU A 29 -3.99 3.90 16.59
N GLU A 30 -3.36 4.76 15.79
CA GLU A 30 -3.32 6.20 16.03
C GLU A 30 -4.71 6.84 16.07
N ARG A 31 -5.65 6.29 15.32
CA ARG A 31 -7.04 6.75 15.29
C ARG A 31 -7.94 6.03 16.29
N LYS A 32 -7.38 5.15 17.09
CA LYS A 32 -8.10 4.33 18.07
C LYS A 32 -9.23 3.51 17.45
N ILE A 33 -9.04 3.06 16.22
CA ILE A 33 -9.95 2.19 15.50
C ILE A 33 -9.50 0.76 15.69
N LYS A 34 -10.39 -0.05 16.27
CA LYS A 34 -10.14 -1.47 16.50
C LYS A 34 -10.49 -2.28 15.27
N LEU A 35 -9.50 -2.97 14.70
CA LEU A 35 -9.70 -3.90 13.60
C LEU A 35 -10.14 -5.27 14.11
N ASN A 36 -11.07 -5.89 13.41
CA ASN A 36 -11.46 -7.27 13.62
C ASN A 36 -10.55 -8.21 12.80
N ILE A 37 -9.31 -8.36 13.22
CA ILE A 37 -8.29 -9.12 12.49
C ILE A 37 -8.60 -10.60 12.59
N GLN A 38 -9.00 -11.22 11.47
CA GLN A 38 -9.26 -12.66 11.37
C GLN A 38 -8.07 -13.41 10.78
N TYR A 39 -7.32 -12.78 9.88
CA TYR A 39 -6.19 -13.39 9.19
C TYR A 39 -5.02 -12.43 9.15
N ARG A 40 -3.81 -13.01 9.26
CA ARG A 40 -2.54 -12.31 9.07
C ARG A 40 -1.77 -12.98 7.95
N VAL A 41 -1.36 -12.24 6.95
CA VAL A 41 -0.63 -12.75 5.78
C VAL A 41 0.55 -11.84 5.47
N VAL A 42 1.61 -12.41 4.95
CA VAL A 42 2.84 -11.67 4.63
C VAL A 42 2.78 -11.11 3.21
N ASP A 43 2.10 -11.78 2.30
CA ASP A 43 2.07 -11.43 0.88
C ASP A 43 0.83 -10.61 0.52
N ASP A 44 1.03 -9.45 -0.09
CA ASP A 44 -0.03 -8.55 -0.55
C ASP A 44 -0.98 -9.23 -1.55
N TYR A 45 -0.47 -10.06 -2.46
CA TYR A 45 -1.32 -10.77 -3.42
C TYR A 45 -2.19 -11.82 -2.75
N ALA A 46 -1.68 -12.49 -1.72
CA ALA A 46 -2.46 -13.42 -0.92
C ALA A 46 -3.62 -12.71 -0.21
N VAL A 47 -3.39 -11.52 0.33
CA VAL A 47 -4.45 -10.69 0.93
C VAL A 47 -5.57 -10.45 -0.06
N VAL A 48 -5.26 -10.00 -1.27
CA VAL A 48 -6.28 -9.68 -2.27
C VAL A 48 -7.01 -10.92 -2.76
N ALA A 49 -6.32 -12.04 -2.90
CA ALA A 49 -6.95 -13.32 -3.22
C ALA A 49 -7.95 -13.75 -2.15
N MET A 50 -7.64 -13.54 -0.88
CA MET A 50 -8.54 -13.81 0.24
C MET A 50 -9.76 -12.89 0.23
N VAL A 51 -9.58 -11.62 -0.09
CA VAL A 51 -10.69 -10.68 -0.26
C VAL A 51 -11.58 -11.08 -1.43
N GLU A 52 -11.00 -11.46 -2.56
CA GLU A 52 -11.74 -12.00 -3.71
C GLU A 52 -12.54 -13.25 -3.34
N ALA A 53 -11.99 -14.12 -2.48
CA ALA A 53 -12.67 -15.29 -1.94
C ALA A 53 -13.73 -14.96 -0.87
N ASN A 54 -13.99 -13.69 -0.62
CA ASN A 54 -14.98 -13.19 0.34
C ASN A 54 -14.69 -13.58 1.80
N LEU A 55 -13.41 -13.68 2.16
CA LEU A 55 -12.99 -13.99 3.54
C LEU A 55 -12.94 -12.76 4.45
N GLY A 56 -12.96 -11.57 3.88
CA GLY A 56 -12.94 -10.33 4.63
C GLY A 56 -12.59 -9.13 3.76
N ILE A 57 -12.27 -8.04 4.43
CA ILE A 57 -11.80 -6.80 3.81
C ILE A 57 -10.35 -6.55 4.17
N SER A 58 -9.69 -5.68 3.42
CA SER A 58 -8.33 -5.23 3.72
C SER A 58 -8.12 -3.79 3.28
N VAL A 59 -6.99 -3.23 3.66
CA VAL A 59 -6.54 -1.90 3.21
C VAL A 59 -5.18 -2.04 2.57
N CYS A 60 -5.04 -1.52 1.37
CA CYS A 60 -3.81 -1.55 0.60
C CYS A 60 -3.47 -0.15 0.07
N PRO A 61 -2.20 0.16 -0.19
CA PRO A 61 -1.83 1.38 -0.88
C PRO A 61 -2.47 1.46 -2.27
N GLU A 62 -2.85 2.64 -2.70
CA GLU A 62 -3.49 2.86 -4.00
C GLU A 62 -2.67 2.29 -5.17
N LEU A 63 -1.35 2.45 -5.13
CA LEU A 63 -0.45 1.94 -6.16
C LEU A 63 -0.58 0.43 -6.37
N PHE A 64 -1.00 -0.31 -5.35
CA PHE A 64 -1.17 -1.76 -5.43
C PHE A 64 -2.31 -2.16 -6.38
N PHE A 65 -3.31 -1.33 -6.54
CA PHE A 65 -4.45 -1.62 -7.43
C PHE A 65 -4.16 -1.40 -8.91
N TYR A 66 -2.99 -0.84 -9.23
CA TYR A 66 -2.57 -0.70 -10.61
C TYR A 66 -2.25 -2.07 -11.23
N ARG A 67 -2.99 -2.45 -12.26
CA ARG A 67 -2.87 -3.76 -12.93
C ARG A 67 -3.10 -4.97 -12.00
N LEU A 68 -4.00 -4.84 -11.06
CA LEU A 68 -4.35 -5.93 -10.17
C LEU A 68 -5.13 -7.02 -10.94
N PRO A 69 -4.67 -8.29 -10.94
CA PRO A 69 -5.32 -9.38 -11.69
C PRO A 69 -6.48 -10.04 -10.93
N PHE A 70 -7.06 -9.37 -9.94
CA PHE A 70 -8.12 -9.90 -9.09
C PHE A 70 -9.43 -9.14 -9.30
N ASN A 71 -10.54 -9.85 -9.18
CA ASN A 71 -11.88 -9.28 -9.25
C ASN A 71 -12.33 -8.83 -7.86
N VAL A 72 -11.88 -7.67 -7.43
CA VAL A 72 -12.24 -7.05 -6.16
C VAL A 72 -12.76 -5.63 -6.38
N VAL A 73 -13.64 -5.19 -5.50
CA VAL A 73 -14.07 -3.80 -5.45
C VAL A 73 -13.19 -3.06 -4.46
N HIS A 74 -12.65 -1.93 -4.86
CA HIS A 74 -11.92 -1.05 -3.95
C HIS A 74 -12.62 0.30 -3.85
N ARG A 75 -12.46 0.92 -2.69
CA ARG A 75 -12.98 2.25 -2.39
C ARG A 75 -11.90 3.05 -1.69
N GLU A 76 -11.84 4.32 -2.00
CA GLU A 76 -10.91 5.22 -1.37
C GLU A 76 -11.31 5.48 0.09
N ILE A 77 -10.34 5.42 1.00
CA ILE A 77 -10.49 5.89 2.36
C ILE A 77 -10.12 7.36 2.42
N HIS A 78 -11.00 8.16 2.97
CA HIS A 78 -10.73 9.60 3.12
C HIS A 78 -9.65 9.82 4.20
N THR A 79 -8.41 10.07 3.76
CA THR A 79 -7.25 10.24 4.63
C THR A 79 -6.15 11.04 3.93
N ASP A 80 -5.36 11.76 4.73
CA ASP A 80 -4.12 12.41 4.32
C ASP A 80 -2.88 11.51 4.45
N TYR A 81 -3.06 10.29 4.94
CA TYR A 81 -1.97 9.33 5.15
C TYR A 81 -1.39 8.86 3.82
N ARG A 82 -0.07 8.94 3.69
CA ARG A 82 0.64 8.59 2.44
C ARG A 82 1.81 7.65 2.72
N ARG A 83 1.99 6.68 1.85
CA ARG A 83 3.17 5.82 1.84
C ARG A 83 4.24 6.42 0.92
N ARG A 84 5.44 6.61 1.45
CA ARG A 84 6.60 7.05 0.67
C ARG A 84 7.43 5.86 0.23
N ILE A 85 7.69 5.77 -1.06
CA ILE A 85 8.61 4.79 -1.63
C ILE A 85 9.87 5.54 -2.06
N SER A 86 11.04 5.02 -1.67
CA SER A 86 12.32 5.69 -1.91
C SER A 86 13.35 4.72 -2.47
N ILE A 87 14.28 5.25 -3.24
CA ILE A 87 15.48 4.53 -3.67
C ILE A 87 16.61 4.93 -2.72
N SER A 88 17.27 3.95 -2.13
CA SER A 88 18.39 4.18 -1.22
C SER A 88 19.68 3.57 -1.78
N TYR A 89 20.76 4.30 -1.69
CA TYR A 89 22.10 3.84 -2.08
C TYR A 89 23.16 4.52 -1.22
N LYS A 90 24.34 3.91 -1.15
CA LYS A 90 25.39 4.34 -0.21
C LYS A 90 25.94 5.73 -0.55
N ASP A 91 26.44 5.90 -1.78
CA ASP A 91 26.90 7.17 -2.33
C ASP A 91 27.04 7.08 -3.85
N ASN A 92 27.17 8.24 -4.51
CA ASN A 92 27.29 8.30 -5.96
C ASN A 92 28.63 7.77 -6.48
N PHE A 93 29.68 7.73 -5.67
CA PHE A 93 31.03 7.35 -6.09
C PHE A 93 31.22 5.84 -6.16
N THR A 94 30.41 5.08 -5.40
CA THR A 94 30.48 3.61 -5.36
C THR A 94 29.53 2.94 -6.33
N LEU A 95 28.71 3.70 -7.03
CA LEU A 95 27.75 3.15 -8.00
C LEU A 95 28.47 2.73 -9.29
N SER A 96 28.15 1.53 -9.78
CA SER A 96 28.55 1.14 -11.13
C SER A 96 27.83 2.01 -12.17
N PRO A 97 28.40 2.19 -13.38
CA PRO A 97 27.74 2.95 -14.45
C PRO A 97 26.33 2.44 -14.77
N ALA A 98 26.11 1.14 -14.72
CA ALA A 98 24.79 0.54 -14.95
C ALA A 98 23.78 0.94 -13.89
N VAL A 99 24.15 0.90 -12.62
CA VAL A 99 23.28 1.30 -11.50
C VAL A 99 22.96 2.79 -11.57
N PHE A 100 23.97 3.61 -11.84
CA PHE A 100 23.78 5.06 -12.00
C PHE A 100 22.78 5.37 -13.12
N ARG A 101 22.93 4.75 -14.28
CA ARG A 101 22.00 4.91 -15.41
C ARG A 101 20.59 4.42 -15.08
N PHE A 102 20.48 3.33 -14.32
CA PHE A 102 19.18 2.82 -13.87
C PHE A 102 18.45 3.81 -12.96
N ILE A 103 19.15 4.41 -11.99
CA ILE A 103 18.59 5.43 -11.11
C ILE A 103 18.13 6.65 -11.93
N GLN A 104 18.95 7.12 -12.86
CA GLN A 104 18.57 8.23 -13.75
C GLN A 104 17.35 7.89 -14.59
N HIS A 105 17.27 6.66 -15.09
CA HIS A 105 16.12 6.20 -15.87
C HIS A 105 14.83 6.21 -15.03
N ILE A 106 14.89 5.72 -13.80
CA ILE A 106 13.74 5.74 -12.88
C ILE A 106 13.29 7.16 -12.59
N GLN A 107 14.22 8.06 -12.28
CA GLN A 107 13.91 9.46 -12.01
C GLN A 107 13.23 10.14 -13.21
N LYS A 108 13.75 9.89 -14.41
CA LYS A 108 13.15 10.39 -15.66
C LYS A 108 11.77 9.79 -15.89
N TRP A 109 11.62 8.49 -15.70
CA TRP A 109 10.34 7.80 -15.86
C TRP A 109 9.28 8.36 -14.91
N ILE A 110 9.62 8.54 -13.64
CA ILE A 110 8.72 9.10 -12.63
C ILE A 110 8.30 10.52 -13.00
N SER A 111 9.22 11.36 -13.50
CA SER A 111 8.89 12.72 -13.92
C SER A 111 7.96 12.79 -15.13
N GLN A 112 7.96 11.77 -15.98
CA GLN A 112 7.13 11.68 -17.20
C GLN A 112 5.82 10.91 -16.98
N ASN A 113 5.78 10.03 -15.99
CA ASN A 113 4.65 9.17 -15.68
C ASN A 113 4.17 9.46 -14.26
N THR A 114 3.73 10.68 -14.05
CA THR A 114 3.06 11.05 -12.80
C THR A 114 1.79 10.22 -12.67
N TYR A 115 1.81 9.28 -11.72
CA TYR A 115 0.55 8.75 -11.23
C TYR A 115 -0.26 9.93 -10.71
N PRO A 116 -1.56 9.96 -11.00
CA PRO A 116 -2.42 10.85 -10.29
C PRO A 116 -2.41 10.43 -8.82
N LEU A 117 -1.37 10.87 -8.11
CA LEU A 117 -1.50 10.94 -6.66
C LEU A 117 -2.68 11.87 -6.45
N PRO A 118 -3.71 11.44 -5.70
CA PRO A 118 -4.79 12.34 -5.40
C PRO A 118 -4.17 13.62 -4.86
N GLU A 119 -4.56 14.73 -5.43
CA GLU A 119 -4.13 16.04 -4.95
C GLU A 119 -4.39 16.08 -3.44
N ALA A 120 -3.34 16.45 -2.73
CA ALA A 120 -3.41 16.59 -1.29
C ALA A 120 -4.49 17.61 -0.88
#